data_6091d067dcafb817aed88f20d99f0e33
#
_entry.id   6091d067dcafb817aed88f20d99f0e33
#
_cell.length_a   1.000
_cell.length_b   1.000
_cell.length_c   1.000
_cell.angle_alpha   90.00
_cell.angle_beta   90.00
_cell.angle_gamma   90.00
#
_symmetry.space_group_name_H-M   'P 1'
#
loop_
_entity.id
_entity.type
_entity.pdbx_description
1 polymer ?
#
loop_
_entity_poly.entity_id
_entity_poly.type
_entity_poly.pdbx_seq_one_letter_code
_entity_poly.pdbx_strand_id
1 'polypeptide(L)'
;MGQSTKSEKIHASLKHPVIDGDGHVIEYRPLFEDYLLEVAGRELTDRWRKQNLDARGGYNQGSQAGGWYSQSEQDRVDRRTVRPPFWATPTRNTRDLATAMMPKLLAERMDEIGIDYSIIYPTMGLFMPRDPNSELRQATCRALNRMLADLFRPHARRMTPAAAIPMHTPAEAVEELDYCVKTLGYKVAMIAGHVRRPVPKVAREAPAVAGLAQWVDNLALDSLHDYDPFWQRCVDLKISPTVHTGSMGWGSRTSISNYNFNHIGHFAAANEVSAKALFFGGVTRRFPTLKFGLLEGGVGWASSLYADLVGHWEKRNRKALERLDPANLDLQLFLELADKYGDERFRSKVQVNGDDRAWIERSTEDRGKIDEWSRCQIERKEDIRTLFADPFYFGCEADDSSVPGAFNHRLNPMGTKLKAIFSSDIGHWDVEDIGEVLEEAYELVEHKHIDESDFRAFTFTNIAELHGSLNRDFFKGTAVEDAVTALQRPDFASKAQAAE
;
A
#
# COMPACT_ATOMS: atom_id res chain seq x y z
N MET A 1 39.54 -10.05 8.92
CA MET A 1 38.44 -10.22 7.96
C MET A 1 37.36 -11.01 8.69
N GLY A 2 36.15 -10.44 8.85
CA GLY A 2 35.02 -11.14 9.45
C GLY A 2 34.63 -12.35 8.58
N GLN A 3 33.98 -13.35 9.17
CA GLN A 3 33.39 -14.43 8.38
C GLN A 3 32.29 -13.83 7.51
N SER A 4 32.24 -14.23 6.22
CA SER A 4 31.18 -13.85 5.28
C SER A 4 29.81 -14.31 5.82
N THR A 5 28.81 -13.43 5.79
CA THR A 5 27.44 -13.73 6.22
C THR A 5 26.79 -14.81 5.34
N LYS A 6 25.67 -15.40 5.75
CA LYS A 6 24.93 -16.34 4.91
C LYS A 6 24.27 -15.58 3.75
N SER A 7 23.73 -14.38 4.00
CA SER A 7 23.20 -13.49 2.94
C SER A 7 24.24 -13.18 1.85
N GLU A 8 25.48 -12.83 2.23
CA GLU A 8 26.56 -12.60 1.26
C GLU A 8 26.88 -13.86 0.42
N LYS A 9 26.87 -15.04 1.01
CA LYS A 9 27.10 -16.32 0.29
C LYS A 9 25.95 -16.65 -0.66
N ILE A 10 24.71 -16.45 -0.23
CA ILE A 10 23.53 -16.65 -1.06
C ILE A 10 23.61 -15.69 -2.24
N HIS A 11 23.83 -14.38 -1.99
CA HIS A 11 23.97 -13.37 -3.02
C HIS A 11 25.02 -13.74 -4.06
N ALA A 12 26.20 -14.18 -3.63
CA ALA A 12 27.29 -14.62 -4.52
C ALA A 12 26.90 -15.84 -5.39
N SER A 13 25.92 -16.63 -5.01
CA SER A 13 25.43 -17.78 -5.78
C SER A 13 24.34 -17.40 -6.80
N LEU A 14 23.67 -16.26 -6.63
CA LEU A 14 22.62 -15.79 -7.52
C LEU A 14 23.19 -15.36 -8.89
N LYS A 15 22.38 -15.58 -9.93
CA LYS A 15 22.70 -15.17 -11.31
C LYS A 15 22.03 -13.84 -11.70
N HIS A 16 21.54 -13.12 -10.73
CA HIS A 16 20.85 -11.84 -10.88
C HIS A 16 21.12 -10.97 -9.66
N PRO A 17 21.04 -9.64 -9.80
CA PRO A 17 21.15 -8.75 -8.64
C PRO A 17 19.91 -8.84 -7.76
N VAL A 18 20.05 -8.38 -6.52
CA VAL A 18 18.96 -8.21 -5.55
C VAL A 18 18.61 -6.72 -5.46
N ILE A 19 17.37 -6.38 -5.74
CA ILE A 19 16.81 -5.05 -5.54
C ILE A 19 15.82 -5.11 -4.39
N ASP A 20 16.09 -4.34 -3.35
CA ASP A 20 15.19 -4.11 -2.25
C ASP A 20 14.17 -3.03 -2.65
N GLY A 21 12.90 -3.40 -2.64
CA GLY A 21 11.79 -2.56 -3.07
C GLY A 21 11.19 -1.70 -1.97
N ASP A 22 11.57 -1.93 -0.70
CA ASP A 22 11.02 -1.27 0.47
C ASP A 22 11.98 -1.40 1.66
N GLY A 23 13.09 -0.67 1.61
CA GLY A 23 13.94 -0.45 2.77
C GLY A 23 13.57 0.86 3.46
N HIS A 24 13.90 1.02 4.74
CA HIS A 24 13.55 2.23 5.48
C HIS A 24 14.77 2.99 5.98
N VAL A 25 14.57 4.30 6.15
CA VAL A 25 15.46 5.16 6.92
C VAL A 25 14.76 5.60 8.20
N ILE A 26 15.47 5.49 9.33
CA ILE A 26 15.04 6.10 10.59
C ILE A 26 15.67 7.49 10.65
N GLU A 27 14.85 8.51 10.50
CA GLU A 27 15.33 9.88 10.46
C GLU A 27 15.82 10.35 11.84
N TYR A 28 16.99 10.96 11.84
CA TYR A 28 17.48 11.64 13.03
C TYR A 28 16.75 12.97 13.21
N ARG A 29 15.81 12.99 14.16
CA ARG A 29 14.89 14.12 14.36
C ARG A 29 15.56 15.48 14.47
N PRO A 30 16.65 15.68 15.22
CA PRO A 30 17.29 17.01 15.31
C PRO A 30 17.73 17.53 13.93
N LEU A 31 18.23 16.66 13.05
CA LEU A 31 18.59 17.04 11.69
C LEU A 31 17.33 17.41 10.87
N PHE A 32 16.25 16.65 11.00
CA PHE A 32 14.98 17.00 10.36
C PHE A 32 14.46 18.37 10.82
N GLU A 33 14.58 18.69 12.11
CA GLU A 33 14.15 19.99 12.65
C GLU A 33 14.93 21.17 12.05
N ASP A 34 16.21 20.99 11.72
CA ASP A 34 17.01 22.01 11.02
C ASP A 34 16.45 22.26 9.61
N TYR A 35 16.14 21.19 8.86
CA TYR A 35 15.48 21.34 7.56
C TYR A 35 14.09 21.95 7.64
N LEU A 36 13.31 21.61 8.68
CA LEU A 36 11.99 22.22 8.89
C LEU A 36 12.11 23.71 9.22
N LEU A 37 13.10 24.08 10.02
CA LEU A 37 13.38 25.49 10.33
C LEU A 37 13.73 26.30 9.08
N GLU A 38 14.53 25.72 8.17
CA GLU A 38 14.87 26.35 6.88
C GLU A 38 13.66 26.49 5.95
N VAL A 39 12.79 25.49 5.90
CA VAL A 39 11.62 25.48 5.00
C VAL A 39 10.49 26.37 5.51
N ALA A 40 10.21 26.34 6.81
CA ALA A 40 8.98 26.86 7.40
C ALA A 40 9.19 27.95 8.46
N GLY A 41 10.43 28.19 8.87
CA GLY A 41 10.73 29.17 9.92
C GLY A 41 10.41 28.69 11.34
N ARG A 42 10.77 29.52 12.30
CA ARG A 42 10.72 29.17 13.74
C ARG A 42 9.30 28.88 14.23
N GLU A 43 8.34 29.70 13.88
CA GLU A 43 6.97 29.58 14.40
C GLU A 43 6.34 28.23 14.06
N LEU A 44 6.45 27.80 12.81
CA LEU A 44 5.87 26.54 12.38
C LEU A 44 6.64 25.34 12.94
N THR A 45 7.97 25.45 13.07
CA THR A 45 8.80 24.43 13.70
C THR A 45 8.44 24.26 15.19
N ASP A 46 8.21 25.35 15.93
CA ASP A 46 7.80 25.28 17.34
C ASP A 46 6.38 24.70 17.49
N ARG A 47 5.46 24.98 16.55
CA ARG A 47 4.13 24.34 16.49
C ARG A 47 4.27 22.84 16.27
N TRP A 48 5.09 22.41 15.32
CA TRP A 48 5.37 21.00 15.05
C TRP A 48 5.95 20.30 16.28
N ARG A 49 6.95 20.91 16.95
CA ARG A 49 7.53 20.39 18.20
C ARG A 49 6.46 20.20 19.28
N LYS A 50 5.62 21.21 19.50
CA LYS A 50 4.54 21.14 20.49
C LYS A 50 3.54 20.03 20.21
N GLN A 51 3.26 19.75 18.94
CA GLN A 51 2.32 18.72 18.53
C GLN A 51 2.93 17.30 18.63
N ASN A 52 4.23 17.16 18.38
CA ASN A 52 4.89 15.86 18.22
C ASN A 52 5.79 15.47 19.41
N LEU A 53 6.01 16.34 20.38
CA LEU A 53 6.71 16.03 21.61
C LEU A 53 5.73 15.78 22.74
N ASP A 54 5.95 14.69 23.48
CA ASP A 54 5.28 14.51 24.76
C ASP A 54 5.87 15.43 25.83
N ALA A 55 5.22 15.50 27.02
CA ALA A 55 5.67 16.31 28.15
C ALA A 55 7.07 15.92 28.71
N ARG A 56 7.62 14.77 28.24
CA ARG A 56 8.95 14.27 28.63
C ARG A 56 10.00 14.52 27.55
N GLY A 57 9.63 15.20 26.44
CA GLY A 57 10.48 15.43 25.28
C GLY A 57 10.70 14.21 24.40
N GLY A 58 9.93 13.12 24.62
CA GLY A 58 9.92 11.94 23.76
C GLY A 58 9.17 12.19 22.47
N TYR A 59 9.69 11.62 21.38
CA TYR A 59 9.00 11.68 20.09
C TYR A 59 7.78 10.77 20.10
N ASN A 60 6.65 11.33 19.75
CA ASN A 60 5.43 10.57 19.53
C ASN A 60 5.34 10.18 18.07
N GLN A 61 5.45 8.91 17.76
CA GLN A 61 5.24 8.42 16.40
C GLN A 61 3.80 8.69 15.96
N GLY A 62 3.65 9.72 15.10
CA GLY A 62 2.38 10.18 14.57
C GLY A 62 1.55 11.04 15.53
N SER A 63 0.81 11.98 14.98
CA SER A 63 -0.06 12.92 15.71
C SER A 63 -1.10 12.23 16.62
N GLN A 64 -1.43 10.96 16.35
CA GLN A 64 -2.33 10.16 17.20
C GLN A 64 -1.62 9.57 18.41
N ALA A 65 -0.34 9.24 18.33
CA ALA A 65 0.41 8.63 19.42
C ALA A 65 0.68 9.63 20.56
N GLY A 66 0.98 10.89 20.25
CA GLY A 66 1.17 11.95 21.24
C GLY A 66 -0.01 12.15 22.15
N GLY A 67 -1.19 12.00 21.61
CA GLY A 67 -2.42 12.04 22.37
C GLY A 67 -2.53 10.92 23.42
N TRP A 68 -2.13 9.69 23.09
CA TRP A 68 -2.34 8.53 23.96
C TRP A 68 -1.60 8.64 25.32
N TYR A 69 -0.32 9.00 25.29
CA TYR A 69 0.52 9.08 26.52
C TYR A 69 0.14 10.26 27.42
N SER A 70 -0.40 11.33 26.87
CA SER A 70 -0.82 12.52 27.62
C SER A 70 -2.28 12.48 28.09
N GLN A 71 -3.09 11.54 27.61
CA GLN A 71 -4.49 11.38 27.99
C GLN A 71 -4.64 10.57 29.27
N SER A 72 -5.68 10.90 30.05
CA SER A 72 -6.16 10.04 31.15
C SER A 72 -6.70 8.71 30.59
N GLU A 73 -6.83 7.72 31.44
CA GLU A 73 -7.44 6.43 31.06
C GLU A 73 -8.88 6.63 30.57
N GLN A 74 -9.67 7.48 31.24
CA GLN A 74 -11.03 7.80 30.85
C GLN A 74 -11.08 8.50 29.48
N ASP A 75 -10.19 9.47 29.22
CA ASP A 75 -10.13 10.14 27.92
C ASP A 75 -9.83 9.16 26.78
N ARG A 76 -8.95 8.17 27.02
CA ARG A 76 -8.66 7.12 26.02
C ARG A 76 -9.90 6.28 25.71
N VAL A 77 -10.69 5.96 26.73
CA VAL A 77 -11.97 5.23 26.57
C VAL A 77 -12.95 6.08 25.79
N ASP A 78 -13.16 7.33 26.18
CA ASP A 78 -14.17 8.23 25.59
C ASP A 78 -13.85 8.57 24.12
N ARG A 79 -12.57 8.76 23.81
CA ARG A 79 -12.10 9.09 22.45
C ARG A 79 -11.75 7.87 21.61
N ARG A 80 -11.75 6.67 22.20
CA ARG A 80 -11.28 5.44 21.53
C ARG A 80 -9.87 5.61 20.94
N THR A 81 -8.97 6.27 21.69
CA THR A 81 -7.63 6.58 21.22
C THR A 81 -6.81 5.30 21.09
N VAL A 82 -6.34 5.04 19.88
CA VAL A 82 -5.61 3.83 19.51
C VAL A 82 -4.31 3.73 20.30
N ARG A 83 -4.04 2.56 20.89
CA ARG A 83 -2.76 2.32 21.56
C ARG A 83 -1.62 2.31 20.54
N PRO A 84 -0.61 3.19 20.70
CA PRO A 84 0.61 3.18 19.88
C PRO A 84 1.58 2.09 20.35
N PRO A 85 2.65 1.80 19.56
CA PRO A 85 3.73 0.93 20.00
C PRO A 85 4.42 1.51 21.25
N PHE A 86 4.99 0.61 22.04
CA PHE A 86 5.68 1.02 23.28
C PHE A 86 7.11 1.47 22.98
N TRP A 87 7.90 0.62 22.37
CA TRP A 87 9.20 0.91 21.79
C TRP A 87 9.21 0.38 20.36
N ALA A 88 9.33 1.27 19.40
CA ALA A 88 9.23 0.90 18.00
C ALA A 88 10.57 0.94 17.26
N THR A 89 11.63 1.41 17.93
CA THR A 89 12.95 1.48 17.33
C THR A 89 13.82 0.37 17.91
N PRO A 90 14.42 -0.52 17.11
CA PRO A 90 15.35 -1.53 17.56
C PRO A 90 16.56 -0.89 18.26
N THR A 91 16.93 -1.37 19.44
CA THR A 91 18.05 -0.78 20.20
C THR A 91 19.09 -1.82 20.63
N ARG A 92 18.77 -3.11 20.62
CA ARG A 92 19.70 -4.18 21.00
C ARG A 92 20.89 -4.26 20.05
N ASN A 93 20.65 -4.14 18.76
CA ASN A 93 21.67 -4.08 17.75
C ASN A 93 21.93 -2.63 17.33
N THR A 94 22.82 -1.96 18.09
CA THR A 94 23.15 -0.55 17.85
C THR A 94 23.76 -0.30 16.47
N ARG A 95 24.51 -1.28 15.90
CA ARG A 95 25.09 -1.16 14.57
C ARG A 95 24.00 -1.12 13.51
N ASP A 96 22.96 -1.92 13.63
CA ASP A 96 21.83 -1.95 12.69
C ASP A 96 20.98 -0.68 12.81
N LEU A 97 20.70 -0.23 14.04
CA LEU A 97 20.05 1.07 14.24
C LEU A 97 20.84 2.21 13.59
N ALA A 98 22.15 2.25 13.79
CA ALA A 98 23.02 3.24 13.16
C ALA A 98 23.02 3.10 11.62
N THR A 99 22.93 1.88 11.09
CA THR A 99 22.85 1.62 9.65
C THR A 99 21.56 2.18 9.06
N ALA A 100 20.42 1.97 9.72
CA ALA A 100 19.13 2.51 9.30
C ALA A 100 19.07 4.05 9.37
N MET A 101 19.94 4.69 10.15
CA MET A 101 19.96 6.15 10.31
C MET A 101 21.00 6.84 9.42
N MET A 102 22.02 6.14 8.95
CA MET A 102 23.18 6.71 8.25
C MET A 102 23.38 6.10 6.88
N PRO A 103 22.94 6.76 5.79
CA PRO A 103 23.02 6.22 4.44
C PRO A 103 24.42 5.78 4.02
N LYS A 104 25.48 6.43 4.52
CA LYS A 104 26.85 6.00 4.25
C LYS A 104 27.17 4.64 4.84
N LEU A 105 26.75 4.39 6.08
CA LEU A 105 26.98 3.11 6.74
C LEU A 105 26.16 2.01 6.08
N LEU A 106 24.90 2.30 5.69
CA LEU A 106 24.10 1.38 4.90
C LEU A 106 24.79 1.03 3.58
N ALA A 107 25.29 2.03 2.83
CA ALA A 107 25.99 1.81 1.59
C ALA A 107 27.25 0.91 1.74
N GLU A 108 27.97 1.04 2.86
CA GLU A 108 29.16 0.22 3.17
C GLU A 108 28.76 -1.23 3.56
N ARG A 109 27.52 -1.45 4.04
CA ARG A 109 27.07 -2.76 4.49
C ARG A 109 26.20 -3.53 3.49
N MET A 110 25.77 -2.89 2.41
CA MET A 110 24.86 -3.53 1.43
C MET A 110 25.40 -4.86 0.87
N ASP A 111 26.70 -5.00 0.71
CA ASP A 111 27.30 -6.26 0.25
C ASP A 111 27.19 -7.37 1.33
N GLU A 112 27.39 -7.00 2.62
CA GLU A 112 27.18 -7.89 3.77
C GLU A 112 25.72 -8.36 3.88
N ILE A 113 24.77 -7.47 3.53
CA ILE A 113 23.32 -7.71 3.56
C ILE A 113 22.86 -8.52 2.33
N GLY A 114 23.62 -8.45 1.23
CA GLY A 114 23.31 -9.12 -0.02
C GLY A 114 22.35 -8.34 -0.93
N ILE A 115 22.34 -7.00 -0.85
CA ILE A 115 21.48 -6.11 -1.64
C ILE A 115 22.35 -5.27 -2.58
N ASP A 116 22.03 -5.26 -3.88
CA ASP A 116 22.73 -4.45 -4.89
C ASP A 116 22.19 -3.03 -5.00
N TYR A 117 20.87 -2.88 -4.88
CA TYR A 117 20.19 -1.58 -4.96
C TYR A 117 18.97 -1.56 -4.04
N SER A 118 18.73 -0.46 -3.34
CA SER A 118 17.58 -0.32 -2.44
C SER A 118 16.81 0.97 -2.70
N ILE A 119 15.48 0.87 -2.62
CA ILE A 119 14.56 2.01 -2.57
C ILE A 119 14.25 2.26 -1.10
N ILE A 120 14.57 3.47 -0.62
CA ILE A 120 14.53 3.81 0.78
C ILE A 120 13.33 4.69 1.09
N TYR A 121 12.43 4.20 1.92
CA TYR A 121 11.24 4.90 2.35
C TYR A 121 11.45 5.63 3.68
N PRO A 122 10.88 6.84 3.82
CA PRO A 122 10.97 7.59 5.06
C PRO A 122 10.00 7.05 6.12
N THR A 123 10.49 6.63 7.29
CA THR A 123 9.64 6.20 8.42
C THR A 123 8.76 7.35 8.93
N MET A 124 9.30 8.57 9.08
CA MET A 124 8.50 9.76 9.40
C MET A 124 7.51 10.11 8.28
N GLY A 125 7.82 9.77 7.04
CA GLY A 125 6.95 9.94 5.89
C GLY A 125 5.66 9.13 5.95
N LEU A 126 5.60 8.06 6.74
CA LEU A 126 4.38 7.30 6.97
C LEU A 126 3.30 8.11 7.74
N PHE A 127 3.70 9.19 8.43
CA PHE A 127 2.82 9.96 9.29
C PHE A 127 2.62 11.41 8.81
N MET A 128 3.67 12.07 8.34
CA MET A 128 3.64 13.48 7.97
C MET A 128 2.60 13.83 6.88
N PRO A 129 2.45 13.03 5.81
CA PRO A 129 1.45 13.29 4.78
C PRO A 129 0.00 13.21 5.26
N ARG A 130 -0.24 12.68 6.46
CA ARG A 130 -1.58 12.51 7.04
C ARG A 130 -1.96 13.58 8.07
N ASP A 131 -1.07 14.54 8.36
CA ASP A 131 -1.38 15.63 9.28
C ASP A 131 -2.60 16.43 8.76
N PRO A 132 -3.66 16.61 9.56
CA PRO A 132 -4.84 17.35 9.13
C PRO A 132 -4.57 18.85 8.90
N ASN A 133 -3.53 19.40 9.55
CA ASN A 133 -3.14 20.79 9.32
C ASN A 133 -2.37 20.94 8.02
N SER A 134 -2.96 21.62 7.05
CA SER A 134 -2.41 21.78 5.70
C SER A 134 -1.01 22.39 5.69
N GLU A 135 -0.78 23.42 6.51
CA GLU A 135 0.48 24.15 6.56
C GLU A 135 1.61 23.25 7.14
N LEU A 136 1.34 22.58 8.26
CA LEU A 136 2.28 21.62 8.85
C LEU A 136 2.55 20.44 7.90
N ARG A 137 1.52 19.86 7.33
CA ARG A 137 1.65 18.73 6.39
C ARG A 137 2.56 19.07 5.22
N GLN A 138 2.31 20.17 4.53
CA GLN A 138 3.10 20.57 3.36
C GLN A 138 4.54 20.92 3.75
N ALA A 139 4.73 21.67 4.84
CA ALA A 139 6.05 22.06 5.29
C ALA A 139 6.89 20.86 5.76
N THR A 140 6.29 19.93 6.48
CA THR A 140 7.01 18.73 6.97
C THR A 140 7.36 17.78 5.85
N CYS A 141 6.46 17.54 4.87
CA CYS A 141 6.78 16.76 3.68
C CYS A 141 7.91 17.40 2.89
N ARG A 142 7.85 18.72 2.63
CA ARG A 142 8.88 19.48 1.92
C ARG A 142 10.25 19.40 2.62
N ALA A 143 10.29 19.58 3.95
CA ALA A 143 11.52 19.50 4.75
C ALA A 143 12.12 18.09 4.72
N LEU A 144 11.28 17.06 4.88
CA LEU A 144 11.68 15.67 4.83
C LEU A 144 12.27 15.30 3.46
N ASN A 145 11.57 15.67 2.39
CA ASN A 145 12.02 15.40 1.03
C ASN A 145 13.35 16.09 0.71
N ARG A 146 13.57 17.33 1.18
CA ARG A 146 14.88 18.02 1.05
C ARG A 146 15.97 17.27 1.80
N MET A 147 15.74 16.95 3.05
CA MET A 147 16.69 16.24 3.89
C MET A 147 17.14 14.91 3.24
N LEU A 148 16.19 14.09 2.83
CA LEU A 148 16.50 12.79 2.24
C LEU A 148 17.20 12.90 0.88
N ALA A 149 16.80 13.87 0.04
CA ALA A 149 17.49 14.12 -1.21
C ALA A 149 18.98 14.44 -0.97
N ASP A 150 19.30 15.27 0.01
CA ASP A 150 20.69 15.65 0.33
C ASP A 150 21.47 14.47 0.92
N LEU A 151 20.85 13.70 1.84
CA LEU A 151 21.49 12.56 2.48
C LEU A 151 21.78 11.40 1.54
N PHE A 152 20.88 11.11 0.58
CA PHE A 152 21.02 9.95 -0.31
C PHE A 152 21.71 10.27 -1.64
N ARG A 153 21.81 11.53 -2.06
CA ARG A 153 22.47 11.92 -3.32
C ARG A 153 23.88 11.35 -3.49
N PRO A 154 24.78 11.33 -2.47
CA PRO A 154 26.11 10.74 -2.58
C PRO A 154 26.09 9.22 -2.81
N HIS A 155 24.97 8.57 -2.55
CA HIS A 155 24.81 7.11 -2.59
C HIS A 155 23.91 6.63 -3.74
N ALA A 156 23.57 7.51 -4.69
CA ALA A 156 22.61 7.24 -5.78
C ALA A 156 22.94 6.02 -6.64
N ARG A 157 24.18 5.54 -6.61
CA ARG A 157 24.58 4.30 -7.27
C ARG A 157 23.93 3.05 -6.62
N ARG A 158 23.71 3.07 -5.32
CA ARG A 158 23.23 1.92 -4.53
C ARG A 158 21.83 2.10 -3.97
N MET A 159 21.34 3.34 -3.86
CA MET A 159 20.02 3.61 -3.24
C MET A 159 19.39 4.87 -3.79
N THR A 160 18.05 4.92 -3.71
CA THR A 160 17.27 6.12 -4.00
C THR A 160 16.20 6.31 -2.94
N PRO A 161 16.00 7.53 -2.41
CA PRO A 161 14.90 7.76 -1.49
C PRO A 161 13.56 7.88 -2.23
N ALA A 162 12.46 7.55 -1.54
CA ALA A 162 11.11 7.82 -1.96
C ALA A 162 10.62 9.17 -1.41
N ALA A 163 9.99 9.98 -2.24
CA ALA A 163 9.42 11.26 -1.82
C ALA A 163 8.10 11.05 -1.09
N ALA A 164 7.93 11.66 0.08
CA ALA A 164 6.66 11.68 0.81
C ALA A 164 5.71 12.73 0.23
N ILE A 165 4.62 12.28 -0.40
CA ILE A 165 3.68 13.15 -1.13
C ILE A 165 2.39 13.33 -0.31
N PRO A 166 2.02 14.58 0.06
CA PRO A 166 0.75 14.87 0.72
C PRO A 166 -0.41 14.71 -0.26
N MET A 167 -1.51 14.04 0.17
CA MET A 167 -2.62 13.65 -0.70
C MET A 167 -3.97 14.24 -0.27
N HIS A 168 -4.02 15.30 0.54
CA HIS A 168 -5.30 15.86 0.98
C HIS A 168 -6.06 16.55 -0.14
N THR A 169 -5.34 17.16 -1.09
CA THR A 169 -5.89 17.66 -2.34
C THR A 169 -5.00 17.29 -3.52
N PRO A 170 -5.55 17.12 -4.73
CA PRO A 170 -4.75 16.90 -5.93
C PRO A 170 -3.72 18.01 -6.20
N ALA A 171 -4.07 19.25 -5.87
CA ALA A 171 -3.21 20.41 -6.10
C ALA A 171 -1.93 20.34 -5.26
N GLU A 172 -2.04 20.08 -3.94
CA GLU A 172 -0.86 19.93 -3.09
C GLU A 172 0.00 18.71 -3.47
N ALA A 173 -0.66 17.62 -3.90
CA ALA A 173 0.05 16.41 -4.33
C ALA A 173 0.86 16.67 -5.62
N VAL A 174 0.29 17.35 -6.60
CA VAL A 174 0.97 17.72 -7.85
C VAL A 174 2.11 18.69 -7.58
N GLU A 175 1.91 19.70 -6.73
CA GLU A 175 2.93 20.68 -6.40
C GLU A 175 4.16 20.01 -5.75
N GLU A 176 3.94 19.16 -4.74
CA GLU A 176 5.04 18.48 -4.07
C GLU A 176 5.74 17.46 -4.97
N LEU A 177 4.97 16.70 -5.77
CA LEU A 177 5.53 15.77 -6.75
C LEU A 177 6.43 16.49 -7.78
N ASP A 178 5.96 17.62 -8.32
CA ASP A 178 6.72 18.45 -9.25
C ASP A 178 8.02 18.95 -8.64
N TYR A 179 7.97 19.43 -7.41
CA TYR A 179 9.15 19.90 -6.70
C TYR A 179 10.16 18.77 -6.46
N CYS A 180 9.70 17.62 -5.98
CA CYS A 180 10.55 16.47 -5.71
C CYS A 180 11.23 15.97 -7.00
N VAL A 181 10.50 15.81 -8.08
CA VAL A 181 11.05 15.26 -9.32
C VAL A 181 11.92 16.29 -10.05
N LYS A 182 11.43 17.51 -10.24
CA LYS A 182 12.11 18.52 -11.08
C LYS A 182 13.26 19.25 -10.39
N THR A 183 13.14 19.43 -9.06
CA THR A 183 14.12 20.21 -8.28
C THR A 183 15.07 19.30 -7.51
N LEU A 184 14.54 18.26 -6.85
CA LEU A 184 15.34 17.37 -6.02
C LEU A 184 15.84 16.11 -6.74
N GLY A 185 15.25 15.76 -7.90
CA GLY A 185 15.68 14.63 -8.72
C GLY A 185 15.15 13.27 -8.25
N TYR A 186 14.06 13.25 -7.51
CA TYR A 186 13.40 12.01 -7.08
C TYR A 186 12.91 11.18 -8.27
N LYS A 187 13.00 9.85 -8.11
CA LYS A 187 12.52 8.87 -9.07
C LYS A 187 11.37 8.00 -8.52
N VAL A 188 11.12 8.08 -7.21
CA VAL A 188 10.07 7.34 -6.50
C VAL A 188 9.20 8.30 -5.72
N ALA A 189 7.89 8.05 -5.71
CA ALA A 189 6.93 8.81 -4.92
C ALA A 189 6.10 7.85 -4.06
N MET A 190 6.11 8.09 -2.76
CA MET A 190 5.31 7.40 -1.75
C MET A 190 4.05 8.23 -1.46
N ILE A 191 2.90 7.59 -1.51
CA ILE A 191 1.60 8.15 -1.13
C ILE A 191 0.95 7.34 -0.03
N ALA A 192 0.07 7.96 0.75
CA ALA A 192 -0.66 7.28 1.82
C ALA A 192 -1.78 6.34 1.33
N GLY A 193 -2.16 6.39 0.05
CA GLY A 193 -3.26 5.58 -0.50
C GLY A 193 -4.65 5.97 -0.01
N HIS A 194 -4.75 6.74 1.07
CA HIS A 194 -6.01 7.27 1.59
C HIS A 194 -5.81 8.55 2.40
N VAL A 195 -6.89 9.29 2.59
CA VAL A 195 -6.97 10.44 3.50
C VAL A 195 -8.15 10.24 4.46
N ARG A 196 -7.94 10.42 5.75
CA ARG A 196 -9.03 10.44 6.73
C ARG A 196 -9.68 11.82 6.75
N ARG A 197 -10.95 11.88 6.41
CA ARG A 197 -11.71 13.12 6.34
C ARG A 197 -12.85 13.12 7.34
N PRO A 198 -13.20 14.26 7.94
CA PRO A 198 -14.42 14.37 8.71
C PRO A 198 -15.65 14.03 7.85
N VAL A 199 -16.62 13.33 8.41
CA VAL A 199 -17.92 13.10 7.76
C VAL A 199 -18.54 14.48 7.45
N PRO A 200 -18.89 14.80 6.20
CA PRO A 200 -19.28 16.16 5.80
C PRO A 200 -20.46 16.74 6.60
N LYS A 201 -21.44 15.91 6.97
CA LYS A 201 -22.55 16.35 7.81
C LYS A 201 -22.08 16.75 9.21
N VAL A 202 -21.22 15.92 9.83
CA VAL A 202 -20.67 16.20 11.17
C VAL A 202 -19.79 17.45 11.14
N ALA A 203 -18.98 17.63 10.10
CA ALA A 203 -18.14 18.83 9.93
C ALA A 203 -18.96 20.12 9.90
N ARG A 204 -20.16 20.09 9.27
CA ARG A 204 -21.06 21.26 9.22
C ARG A 204 -21.86 21.48 10.50
N GLU A 205 -22.40 20.42 11.10
CA GLU A 205 -23.40 20.52 12.18
C GLU A 205 -22.75 20.44 13.58
N ALA A 206 -21.59 19.79 13.71
CA ALA A 206 -20.88 19.59 14.97
C ALA A 206 -19.35 19.67 14.81
N PRO A 207 -18.80 20.81 14.38
CA PRO A 207 -17.36 20.94 14.03
C PRO A 207 -16.43 20.64 15.21
N ALA A 208 -16.85 20.84 16.45
CA ALA A 208 -16.05 20.57 17.64
C ALA A 208 -15.70 19.07 17.81
N VAL A 209 -16.49 18.17 17.27
CA VAL A 209 -16.31 16.70 17.34
C VAL A 209 -16.07 16.07 15.97
N ALA A 210 -15.94 16.86 14.92
CA ALA A 210 -15.74 16.36 13.56
C ALA A 210 -14.52 15.45 13.42
N GLY A 211 -13.45 15.73 14.17
CA GLY A 211 -12.25 14.89 14.21
C GLY A 211 -12.46 13.47 14.77
N LEU A 212 -13.55 13.24 15.51
CA LEU A 212 -13.92 11.93 16.04
C LEU A 212 -14.79 11.11 15.06
N ALA A 213 -15.46 11.78 14.11
CA ALA A 213 -16.32 11.17 13.10
C ALA A 213 -15.66 11.31 11.72
N GLN A 214 -14.83 10.35 11.37
CA GLN A 214 -14.05 10.36 10.13
C GLN A 214 -14.44 9.20 9.22
N TRP A 215 -14.28 9.41 7.92
CA TRP A 215 -14.33 8.37 6.90
C TRP A 215 -13.00 8.31 6.13
N VAL A 216 -12.78 7.21 5.43
CA VAL A 216 -11.56 6.94 4.66
C VAL A 216 -11.83 7.27 3.20
N ASP A 217 -11.21 8.35 2.71
CA ASP A 217 -11.21 8.72 1.30
C ASP A 217 -10.05 8.02 0.60
N ASN A 218 -10.35 7.14 -0.33
CA ASN A 218 -9.39 6.26 -1.01
C ASN A 218 -8.79 6.87 -2.29
N LEU A 219 -8.95 8.16 -2.53
CA LEU A 219 -8.33 8.92 -3.63
C LEU A 219 -8.76 8.52 -5.06
N ALA A 220 -9.73 7.62 -5.21
CA ALA A 220 -10.17 7.13 -6.50
C ALA A 220 -11.68 6.92 -6.58
N LEU A 221 -12.23 5.97 -5.79
CA LEU A 221 -13.65 5.67 -5.75
C LEU A 221 -14.36 6.57 -4.73
N ASP A 222 -15.38 7.30 -5.16
CA ASP A 222 -16.22 8.18 -4.32
C ASP A 222 -15.44 9.24 -3.52
N SER A 223 -14.27 9.65 -3.99
CA SER A 223 -13.49 10.72 -3.37
C SER A 223 -14.21 12.08 -3.49
N LEU A 224 -13.95 12.97 -2.53
CA LEU A 224 -14.39 14.38 -2.60
C LEU A 224 -13.66 15.18 -3.68
N HIS A 225 -12.54 14.67 -4.18
CA HIS A 225 -11.69 15.32 -5.18
C HIS A 225 -11.48 14.41 -6.38
N ASP A 226 -11.33 15.03 -7.54
CA ASP A 226 -10.82 14.37 -8.73
C ASP A 226 -9.29 14.29 -8.67
N TYR A 227 -8.74 13.06 -8.51
CA TYR A 227 -7.32 12.80 -8.49
C TYR A 227 -6.72 12.48 -9.86
N ASP A 228 -7.48 12.47 -10.94
CA ASP A 228 -6.95 12.23 -12.28
C ASP A 228 -5.82 13.19 -12.67
N PRO A 229 -5.82 14.50 -12.28
CA PRO A 229 -4.66 15.36 -12.49
C PRO A 229 -3.37 14.88 -11.84
N PHE A 230 -3.44 14.23 -10.66
CA PHE A 230 -2.28 13.65 -10.00
C PHE A 230 -1.80 12.38 -10.72
N TRP A 231 -2.73 11.48 -11.09
CA TRP A 231 -2.38 10.27 -11.83
C TRP A 231 -1.76 10.60 -13.19
N GLN A 232 -2.33 11.58 -13.92
CA GLN A 232 -1.75 12.07 -15.15
C GLN A 232 -0.35 12.65 -14.91
N ARG A 233 -0.16 13.39 -13.80
CA ARG A 233 1.14 13.95 -13.48
C ARG A 233 2.20 12.88 -13.20
N CYS A 234 1.83 11.78 -12.57
CA CYS A 234 2.69 10.61 -12.42
C CYS A 234 3.13 10.05 -13.78
N VAL A 235 2.20 9.95 -14.74
CA VAL A 235 2.53 9.52 -16.12
C VAL A 235 3.51 10.48 -16.78
N ASP A 236 3.24 11.78 -16.73
CA ASP A 236 4.07 12.84 -17.36
C ASP A 236 5.50 12.84 -16.82
N LEU A 237 5.65 12.63 -15.51
CA LEU A 237 6.93 12.62 -14.81
C LEU A 237 7.58 11.21 -14.79
N LYS A 238 6.91 10.20 -15.35
CA LYS A 238 7.36 8.80 -15.38
C LYS A 238 7.60 8.21 -13.99
N ILE A 239 6.70 8.50 -13.06
CA ILE A 239 6.72 8.01 -11.69
C ILE A 239 5.65 6.93 -11.51
N SER A 240 6.06 5.72 -11.12
CA SER A 240 5.16 4.69 -10.61
C SER A 240 4.93 4.94 -9.12
N PRO A 241 3.71 5.36 -8.70
CA PRO A 241 3.46 5.67 -7.29
C PRO A 241 3.47 4.40 -6.43
N THR A 242 3.98 4.52 -5.22
CA THR A 242 3.94 3.46 -4.22
C THR A 242 3.05 3.88 -3.05
N VAL A 243 2.18 2.97 -2.63
CA VAL A 243 1.27 3.14 -1.50
C VAL A 243 1.91 2.53 -0.27
N HIS A 244 2.16 3.35 0.73
CA HIS A 244 2.72 2.90 1.99
C HIS A 244 1.96 3.53 3.15
N THR A 245 1.02 2.79 3.73
CA THR A 245 0.17 3.28 4.81
C THR A 245 -0.55 2.15 5.53
N GLY A 246 -0.84 2.39 6.80
CA GLY A 246 -1.53 1.44 7.64
C GLY A 246 -2.96 1.86 7.99
N SER A 247 -3.78 0.88 8.37
CA SER A 247 -5.18 1.03 8.77
C SER A 247 -5.39 1.08 10.28
N MET A 248 -4.35 1.27 11.09
CA MET A 248 -4.52 1.46 12.53
C MET A 248 -5.45 2.64 12.82
N GLY A 249 -6.42 2.44 13.70
CA GLY A 249 -7.44 3.43 14.00
C GLY A 249 -8.67 3.40 13.08
N TRP A 250 -8.73 2.46 12.11
CA TRP A 250 -9.97 2.16 11.40
C TRP A 250 -10.89 1.31 12.29
N GLY A 251 -12.19 1.35 12.06
CA GLY A 251 -13.24 0.75 12.88
C GLY A 251 -12.88 -0.51 13.69
N SER A 252 -12.38 -1.56 13.03
CA SER A 252 -12.00 -2.82 13.66
C SER A 252 -10.59 -2.85 14.26
N ARG A 253 -9.82 -1.76 14.13
CA ARG A 253 -8.41 -1.66 14.57
C ARG A 253 -8.21 -0.50 15.53
N THR A 254 -9.03 -0.47 16.61
CA THR A 254 -9.12 0.65 17.57
C THR A 254 -9.00 0.19 19.02
N SER A 255 -8.17 -0.83 19.29
CA SER A 255 -7.89 -1.20 20.67
C SER A 255 -7.16 -0.07 21.39
N ILE A 256 -7.66 0.35 22.54
CA ILE A 256 -7.05 1.36 23.40
C ILE A 256 -5.95 0.76 24.30
N SER A 257 -5.83 -0.57 24.37
CA SER A 257 -4.95 -1.28 25.30
C SER A 257 -3.97 -2.24 24.64
N ASN A 258 -4.19 -2.62 23.37
CA ASN A 258 -3.38 -3.63 22.70
C ASN A 258 -2.89 -3.13 21.34
N TYR A 259 -1.57 -2.92 21.23
CA TYR A 259 -0.93 -2.49 19.98
C TYR A 259 -0.93 -3.60 18.92
N ASN A 260 -0.61 -4.83 19.29
CA ASN A 260 -0.56 -5.95 18.34
C ASN A 260 -1.91 -6.16 17.64
N PHE A 261 -3.02 -6.04 18.39
CA PHE A 261 -4.37 -6.07 17.81
C PHE A 261 -4.58 -4.98 16.74
N ASN A 262 -4.02 -3.80 16.95
CA ASN A 262 -4.13 -2.70 15.99
C ASN A 262 -3.19 -2.90 14.80
N HIS A 263 -2.03 -3.49 15.04
CA HIS A 263 -0.92 -3.56 14.08
C HIS A 263 -1.05 -4.75 13.12
N ILE A 264 -1.26 -5.97 13.63
CA ILE A 264 -1.28 -7.18 12.79
C ILE A 264 -2.20 -7.03 11.58
N GLY A 265 -1.63 -7.11 10.37
CA GLY A 265 -2.34 -7.00 9.10
C GLY A 265 -2.90 -5.60 8.76
N HIS A 266 -2.43 -4.53 9.41
CA HIS A 266 -2.98 -3.21 9.16
C HIS A 266 -2.53 -2.62 7.81
N PHE A 267 -1.35 -2.95 7.32
CA PHE A 267 -0.91 -2.57 5.97
C PHE A 267 -1.69 -3.36 4.90
N ALA A 268 -1.86 -4.66 5.08
CA ALA A 268 -2.66 -5.49 4.19
C ALA A 268 -4.08 -4.94 4.00
N ALA A 269 -4.76 -4.56 5.11
CA ALA A 269 -6.10 -3.99 5.04
C ALA A 269 -6.16 -2.62 4.36
N ALA A 270 -5.15 -1.77 4.53
CA ALA A 270 -5.08 -0.48 3.85
C ALA A 270 -4.80 -0.65 2.35
N ASN A 271 -3.87 -1.55 2.00
CA ASN A 271 -3.53 -1.87 0.62
C ASN A 271 -4.71 -2.49 -0.14
N GLU A 272 -5.47 -3.40 0.51
CA GLU A 272 -6.69 -3.98 -0.08
C GLU A 272 -7.70 -2.90 -0.47
N VAL A 273 -7.96 -1.95 0.41
CA VAL A 273 -8.89 -0.84 0.14
C VAL A 273 -8.36 0.06 -0.98
N SER A 274 -7.06 0.38 -0.97
CA SER A 274 -6.43 1.20 -2.02
C SER A 274 -6.50 0.51 -3.38
N ALA A 275 -6.18 -0.78 -3.46
CA ALA A 275 -6.26 -1.56 -4.69
C ALA A 275 -7.69 -1.62 -5.25
N LYS A 276 -8.68 -1.90 -4.38
CA LYS A 276 -10.10 -1.90 -4.76
C LYS A 276 -10.55 -0.53 -5.27
N ALA A 277 -10.14 0.55 -4.60
CA ALA A 277 -10.53 1.90 -5.02
C ALA A 277 -9.92 2.29 -6.37
N LEU A 278 -8.64 2.00 -6.60
CA LEU A 278 -7.98 2.25 -7.89
C LEU A 278 -8.60 1.42 -9.03
N PHE A 279 -8.96 0.17 -8.74
CA PHE A 279 -9.60 -0.73 -9.69
C PHE A 279 -11.04 -0.30 -10.00
N PHE A 280 -11.93 -0.24 -9.01
CA PHE A 280 -13.35 0.12 -9.21
C PHE A 280 -13.55 1.61 -9.56
N GLY A 281 -12.67 2.48 -9.09
CA GLY A 281 -12.63 3.89 -9.51
C GLY A 281 -12.10 4.08 -10.94
N GLY A 282 -11.64 3.00 -11.61
CA GLY A 282 -11.21 2.99 -13.00
C GLY A 282 -9.88 3.70 -13.27
N VAL A 283 -9.06 3.93 -12.23
CA VAL A 283 -7.73 4.57 -12.39
C VAL A 283 -6.82 3.68 -13.25
N THR A 284 -6.77 2.37 -12.97
CA THR A 284 -5.95 1.42 -13.73
C THR A 284 -6.37 1.31 -15.19
N ARG A 285 -7.62 1.64 -15.52
CA ARG A 285 -8.11 1.70 -16.91
C ARG A 285 -7.76 3.03 -17.58
N ARG A 286 -7.99 4.17 -16.89
CA ARG A 286 -7.72 5.49 -17.47
C ARG A 286 -6.23 5.76 -17.67
N PHE A 287 -5.40 5.16 -16.80
CA PHE A 287 -3.93 5.32 -16.81
C PHE A 287 -3.22 3.96 -16.95
N PRO A 288 -3.37 3.26 -18.08
CA PRO A 288 -2.93 1.87 -18.23
C PRO A 288 -1.40 1.69 -18.18
N THR A 289 -0.64 2.76 -18.33
CA THR A 289 0.82 2.73 -18.21
C THR A 289 1.32 2.85 -16.77
N LEU A 290 0.46 3.33 -15.84
CA LEU A 290 0.83 3.41 -14.43
C LEU A 290 0.93 2.02 -13.82
N LYS A 291 1.97 1.86 -12.99
CA LYS A 291 2.15 0.73 -12.09
C LYS A 291 2.11 1.25 -10.66
N PHE A 292 1.66 0.40 -9.73
CA PHE A 292 1.46 0.76 -8.33
C PHE A 292 2.16 -0.25 -7.45
N GLY A 293 3.07 0.19 -6.58
CA GLY A 293 3.59 -0.63 -5.49
C GLY A 293 2.65 -0.52 -4.29
N LEU A 294 2.28 -1.65 -3.69
CA LEU A 294 1.47 -1.74 -2.48
C LEU A 294 2.33 -2.39 -1.40
N LEU A 295 2.90 -1.59 -0.51
CA LEU A 295 4.07 -1.95 0.30
C LEU A 295 3.67 -2.48 1.68
N GLU A 296 4.55 -3.29 2.28
CA GLU A 296 4.50 -3.84 3.66
C GLU A 296 3.18 -4.56 4.01
N GLY A 297 2.44 -5.02 3.02
CA GLY A 297 1.17 -5.71 3.25
C GLY A 297 1.22 -7.21 3.00
N GLY A 298 2.35 -7.71 2.49
CA GLY A 298 2.43 -9.05 1.95
C GLY A 298 1.53 -9.24 0.72
N VAL A 299 1.43 -10.46 0.21
CA VAL A 299 0.64 -10.77 -0.99
C VAL A 299 -0.57 -11.67 -0.74
N GLY A 300 -0.70 -12.25 0.45
CA GLY A 300 -1.80 -13.18 0.76
C GLY A 300 -3.18 -12.55 0.59
N TRP A 301 -3.37 -11.30 1.03
CA TRP A 301 -4.61 -10.54 0.85
C TRP A 301 -4.90 -10.29 -0.64
N ALA A 302 -3.88 -10.06 -1.45
CA ALA A 302 -4.04 -9.77 -2.88
C ALA A 302 -4.48 -11.01 -3.67
N SER A 303 -3.96 -12.20 -3.34
CA SER A 303 -4.42 -13.46 -3.90
C SER A 303 -5.90 -13.71 -3.58
N SER A 304 -6.31 -13.46 -2.32
CA SER A 304 -7.72 -13.57 -1.92
C SER A 304 -8.60 -12.56 -2.66
N LEU A 305 -8.18 -11.29 -2.70
CA LEU A 305 -8.93 -10.24 -3.39
C LEU A 305 -9.07 -10.53 -4.89
N TYR A 306 -8.00 -10.99 -5.55
CA TYR A 306 -8.04 -11.32 -6.98
C TYR A 306 -9.03 -12.45 -7.27
N ALA A 307 -9.04 -13.50 -6.43
CA ALA A 307 -10.00 -14.58 -6.54
C ALA A 307 -11.44 -14.09 -6.31
N ASP A 308 -11.66 -13.22 -5.33
CA ASP A 308 -12.95 -12.62 -5.02
C ASP A 308 -13.45 -11.72 -6.16
N LEU A 309 -12.60 -10.90 -6.76
CA LEU A 309 -12.96 -10.06 -7.91
C LEU A 309 -13.48 -10.92 -9.07
N VAL A 310 -12.77 -12.00 -9.41
CA VAL A 310 -13.19 -12.91 -10.48
C VAL A 310 -14.50 -13.63 -10.11
N GLY A 311 -14.60 -14.18 -8.91
CA GLY A 311 -15.79 -14.89 -8.46
C GLY A 311 -17.03 -13.99 -8.32
N HIS A 312 -16.87 -12.73 -7.89
CA HIS A 312 -17.96 -11.76 -7.85
C HIS A 312 -18.39 -11.34 -9.25
N TRP A 313 -17.44 -11.11 -10.17
CA TRP A 313 -17.79 -10.80 -11.56
C TRP A 313 -18.60 -11.93 -12.19
N GLU A 314 -18.22 -13.19 -12.03
CA GLU A 314 -18.95 -14.33 -12.55
C GLU A 314 -20.40 -14.41 -12.05
N LYS A 315 -20.63 -14.00 -10.80
CA LYS A 315 -21.96 -14.05 -10.15
C LYS A 315 -22.79 -12.79 -10.32
N ARG A 316 -22.17 -11.64 -10.65
CA ARG A 316 -22.80 -10.32 -10.62
C ARG A 316 -22.52 -9.46 -11.85
N ASN A 317 -21.98 -10.03 -12.94
CA ASN A 317 -21.95 -9.34 -14.22
C ASN A 317 -23.39 -9.18 -14.75
N ARG A 318 -23.57 -8.31 -15.74
CA ARG A 318 -24.88 -7.98 -16.31
C ARG A 318 -25.76 -9.20 -16.59
N LYS A 319 -25.20 -10.23 -17.21
CA LYS A 319 -25.94 -11.47 -17.53
C LYS A 319 -26.31 -12.26 -16.27
N ALA A 320 -25.42 -12.33 -15.31
CA ALA A 320 -25.66 -13.03 -14.05
C ALA A 320 -26.74 -12.35 -13.19
N LEU A 321 -26.86 -11.00 -13.27
CA LEU A 321 -27.89 -10.23 -12.58
C LEU A 321 -29.32 -10.59 -13.00
N GLU A 322 -29.51 -11.13 -14.23
CA GLU A 322 -30.81 -11.62 -14.69
C GLU A 322 -31.40 -12.70 -13.77
N ARG A 323 -30.54 -13.48 -13.09
CA ARG A 323 -30.95 -14.50 -12.11
C ARG A 323 -31.49 -13.92 -10.83
N LEU A 324 -31.21 -12.66 -10.56
CA LEU A 324 -31.63 -11.95 -9.35
C LEU A 324 -32.81 -11.01 -9.61
N ASP A 325 -33.27 -10.92 -10.87
CA ASP A 325 -34.42 -10.08 -11.24
C ASP A 325 -35.71 -10.68 -10.68
N PRO A 326 -36.42 -10.00 -9.77
CA PRO A 326 -37.69 -10.48 -9.22
C PRO A 326 -38.74 -10.79 -10.28
N ALA A 327 -38.68 -10.14 -11.44
CA ALA A 327 -39.59 -10.40 -12.56
C ALA A 327 -39.46 -11.82 -13.12
N ASN A 328 -38.31 -12.47 -12.94
CA ASN A 328 -38.06 -13.84 -13.40
C ASN A 328 -38.52 -14.92 -12.41
N LEU A 329 -39.10 -14.51 -11.26
CA LEU A 329 -39.70 -15.48 -10.34
C LEU A 329 -40.94 -16.13 -11.00
N ASP A 330 -40.95 -17.47 -11.11
CA ASP A 330 -42.15 -18.23 -11.39
C ASP A 330 -43.04 -18.27 -10.13
N LEU A 331 -43.91 -17.27 -10.03
CA LEU A 331 -44.77 -17.13 -8.88
C LEU A 331 -45.74 -18.32 -8.74
N GLN A 332 -46.24 -18.89 -9.82
CA GLN A 332 -47.14 -20.02 -9.79
C GLN A 332 -46.44 -21.23 -9.15
N LEU A 333 -45.26 -21.57 -9.63
CA LEU A 333 -44.45 -22.64 -9.03
C LEU A 333 -44.12 -22.36 -7.56
N PHE A 334 -43.80 -21.13 -7.21
CA PHE A 334 -43.53 -20.77 -5.82
C PHE A 334 -44.74 -21.01 -4.91
N LEU A 335 -45.94 -20.63 -5.34
CA LEU A 335 -47.19 -20.85 -4.59
C LEU A 335 -47.50 -22.34 -4.46
N GLU A 336 -47.31 -23.13 -5.52
CA GLU A 336 -47.49 -24.60 -5.48
C GLU A 336 -46.54 -25.27 -4.48
N LEU A 337 -45.27 -24.83 -4.46
CA LEU A 337 -44.28 -25.31 -3.52
C LEU A 337 -44.56 -24.86 -2.09
N ALA A 338 -45.05 -23.66 -1.92
CA ALA A 338 -45.48 -23.13 -0.60
C ALA A 338 -46.68 -23.91 -0.05
N ASP A 339 -47.65 -24.27 -0.87
CA ASP A 339 -48.79 -25.10 -0.48
C ASP A 339 -48.35 -26.52 -0.08
N LYS A 340 -47.44 -27.11 -0.83
CA LYS A 340 -46.98 -28.48 -0.61
C LYS A 340 -46.03 -28.63 0.58
N TYR A 341 -45.14 -27.67 0.81
CA TYR A 341 -44.03 -27.80 1.75
C TYR A 341 -44.07 -26.76 2.90
N GLY A 342 -44.82 -25.69 2.76
CA GLY A 342 -45.00 -24.68 3.81
C GLY A 342 -45.80 -25.20 4.96
N ASP A 343 -45.48 -24.79 6.22
CA ASP A 343 -46.34 -24.99 7.36
C ASP A 343 -47.59 -24.08 7.27
N GLU A 344 -48.55 -24.28 8.17
CA GLU A 344 -49.79 -23.52 8.17
C GLU A 344 -49.57 -22.01 8.26
N ARG A 345 -48.63 -21.59 9.09
CA ARG A 345 -48.30 -20.18 9.27
C ARG A 345 -47.67 -19.58 8.00
N PHE A 346 -46.76 -20.30 7.37
CA PHE A 346 -46.15 -19.87 6.12
C PHE A 346 -47.18 -19.75 4.99
N ARG A 347 -47.99 -20.79 4.79
CA ARG A 347 -49.05 -20.81 3.77
C ARG A 347 -50.07 -19.68 3.95
N SER A 348 -50.50 -19.41 5.19
CA SER A 348 -51.44 -18.33 5.45
C SER A 348 -50.89 -16.94 5.06
N LYS A 349 -49.59 -16.73 5.15
CA LYS A 349 -48.97 -15.47 4.78
C LYS A 349 -48.79 -15.31 3.27
N VAL A 350 -48.36 -16.37 2.61
CA VAL A 350 -48.22 -16.37 1.15
C VAL A 350 -49.55 -16.18 0.44
N GLN A 351 -50.62 -16.82 0.90
CA GLN A 351 -51.97 -16.67 0.34
C GLN A 351 -52.54 -15.25 0.51
N VAL A 352 -52.26 -14.59 1.62
CA VAL A 352 -52.74 -13.21 1.89
C VAL A 352 -52.03 -12.19 1.00
N ASN A 353 -50.73 -12.38 0.71
CA ASN A 353 -49.95 -11.43 -0.06
C ASN A 353 -50.13 -11.63 -1.59
N GLY A 354 -50.72 -12.73 -2.05
CA GLY A 354 -51.06 -12.94 -3.47
C GLY A 354 -49.93 -12.71 -4.44
N ASP A 355 -50.11 -11.79 -5.38
CA ASP A 355 -49.16 -11.45 -6.43
C ASP A 355 -48.13 -10.40 -6.00
N ASP A 356 -48.13 -10.02 -4.71
CA ASP A 356 -47.24 -9.01 -4.16
C ASP A 356 -45.80 -9.57 -4.03
N ARG A 357 -44.88 -9.12 -4.91
CA ARG A 357 -43.44 -9.45 -4.88
C ARG A 357 -42.62 -8.52 -4.00
N ALA A 358 -43.25 -7.57 -3.29
CA ALA A 358 -42.53 -6.57 -2.49
C ALA A 358 -41.61 -7.19 -1.44
N TRP A 359 -41.88 -8.41 -1.00
CA TRP A 359 -41.04 -9.14 -0.03
C TRP A 359 -39.69 -9.60 -0.62
N ILE A 360 -39.52 -9.66 -1.94
CA ILE A 360 -38.26 -10.00 -2.62
C ILE A 360 -37.62 -8.81 -3.32
N GLU A 361 -38.38 -7.76 -3.65
CA GLU A 361 -37.82 -6.54 -4.24
C GLU A 361 -37.18 -5.68 -3.14
N ARG A 362 -35.86 -5.56 -3.20
CA ARG A 362 -35.09 -4.78 -2.21
C ARG A 362 -34.57 -3.46 -2.77
N SER A 363 -34.69 -3.23 -4.05
CA SER A 363 -34.16 -2.06 -4.71
C SER A 363 -35.18 -1.45 -5.67
N THR A 364 -35.37 -0.13 -5.56
CA THR A 364 -36.10 0.70 -6.53
C THR A 364 -35.15 1.33 -7.55
N GLU A 365 -33.87 0.94 -7.53
CA GLU A 365 -32.86 1.47 -8.41
C GLU A 365 -33.14 1.10 -9.86
N ASP A 366 -32.85 2.01 -10.79
CA ASP A 366 -32.91 1.76 -12.22
C ASP A 366 -32.07 0.52 -12.57
N ARG A 367 -32.72 -0.49 -13.17
CA ARG A 367 -32.06 -1.74 -13.60
C ARG A 367 -30.84 -1.53 -14.46
N GLY A 368 -30.78 -0.42 -15.22
CA GLY A 368 -29.59 -0.04 -15.99
C GLY A 368 -28.38 0.38 -15.15
N LYS A 369 -28.58 0.66 -13.86
CA LYS A 369 -27.54 1.11 -12.93
C LYS A 369 -27.06 0.05 -11.97
N ILE A 370 -27.72 -1.12 -11.91
CA ILE A 370 -27.37 -2.22 -10.98
C ILE A 370 -26.05 -2.89 -11.36
N ASP A 371 -25.65 -2.81 -12.65
CA ASP A 371 -24.39 -3.38 -13.11
C ASP A 371 -23.20 -2.46 -12.73
N GLU A 372 -22.64 -2.66 -11.55
CA GLU A 372 -21.50 -1.90 -11.05
C GLU A 372 -20.20 -2.16 -11.81
N TRP A 373 -20.08 -3.32 -12.49
CA TRP A 373 -18.93 -3.66 -13.32
C TRP A 373 -18.88 -2.84 -14.62
N SER A 374 -20.03 -2.49 -15.18
CA SER A 374 -20.09 -1.65 -16.38
C SER A 374 -19.50 -0.26 -16.14
N ARG A 375 -19.61 0.28 -14.93
CA ARG A 375 -18.98 1.55 -14.55
C ARG A 375 -17.46 1.48 -14.63
N CYS A 376 -16.89 0.32 -14.31
CA CYS A 376 -15.45 0.04 -14.42
C CYS A 376 -15.07 -0.45 -15.83
N GLN A 377 -16.03 -0.55 -16.74
CA GLN A 377 -15.88 -1.07 -18.10
C GLN A 377 -15.25 -2.46 -18.15
N ILE A 378 -15.63 -3.31 -17.22
CA ILE A 378 -15.20 -4.72 -17.16
C ILE A 378 -16.26 -5.56 -17.84
N GLU A 379 -15.94 -6.07 -19.02
CA GLU A 379 -16.85 -6.85 -19.86
C GLU A 379 -16.57 -8.36 -19.79
N ARG A 380 -15.32 -8.71 -19.51
CA ARG A 380 -14.83 -10.09 -19.44
C ARG A 380 -13.97 -10.27 -18.19
N LYS A 381 -13.86 -11.51 -17.71
CA LYS A 381 -13.01 -11.82 -16.55
C LYS A 381 -11.53 -11.52 -16.78
N GLU A 382 -11.08 -11.63 -18.05
CA GLU A 382 -9.71 -11.29 -18.44
C GLU A 382 -9.38 -9.81 -18.23
N ASP A 383 -10.39 -8.92 -18.29
CA ASP A 383 -10.21 -7.50 -17.99
C ASP A 383 -9.79 -7.30 -16.53
N ILE A 384 -10.24 -8.17 -15.60
CA ILE A 384 -9.83 -8.15 -14.20
C ILE A 384 -8.33 -8.44 -14.07
N ARG A 385 -7.81 -9.43 -14.82
CA ARG A 385 -6.37 -9.70 -14.86
C ARG A 385 -5.60 -8.45 -15.29
N THR A 386 -5.99 -7.86 -16.42
CA THR A 386 -5.32 -6.68 -16.99
C THR A 386 -5.39 -5.45 -16.09
N LEU A 387 -6.49 -5.26 -15.35
CA LEU A 387 -6.71 -4.07 -14.53
C LEU A 387 -6.30 -4.24 -13.06
N PHE A 388 -6.01 -5.47 -12.62
CA PHE A 388 -5.57 -5.77 -11.27
C PHE A 388 -4.20 -6.44 -11.23
N ALA A 389 -4.00 -7.60 -11.86
CA ALA A 389 -2.75 -8.35 -11.73
C ALA A 389 -1.58 -7.67 -12.46
N ASP A 390 -1.84 -7.02 -13.60
CA ASP A 390 -0.78 -6.39 -14.40
C ASP A 390 -0.26 -5.06 -13.81
N PRO A 391 -1.09 -4.17 -13.21
CA PRO A 391 -0.62 -2.88 -12.70
C PRO A 391 -0.12 -2.90 -11.25
N PHE A 392 -0.51 -3.89 -10.42
CA PHE A 392 -0.17 -3.91 -9.00
C PHE A 392 1.02 -4.81 -8.68
N TYR A 393 1.90 -4.30 -7.80
CA TYR A 393 3.07 -4.98 -7.25
C TYR A 393 2.94 -4.97 -5.73
N PHE A 394 3.25 -6.09 -5.07
CA PHE A 394 2.93 -6.33 -3.68
C PHE A 394 4.21 -6.48 -2.86
N GLY A 395 4.49 -5.52 -1.98
CA GLY A 395 5.64 -5.53 -1.07
C GLY A 395 5.46 -6.61 -0.01
N CYS A 396 6.43 -7.51 0.05
CA CYS A 396 6.45 -8.62 0.98
C CYS A 396 7.78 -8.59 1.75
N GLU A 397 7.71 -8.62 3.06
CA GLU A 397 8.88 -8.74 3.92
C GLU A 397 9.64 -10.05 3.68
N ALA A 398 10.88 -10.11 4.15
CA ALA A 398 11.77 -11.24 3.90
C ALA A 398 11.19 -12.57 4.38
N ASP A 399 10.52 -12.57 5.53
CA ASP A 399 9.93 -13.74 6.19
C ASP A 399 8.45 -13.97 5.80
N ASP A 400 7.89 -13.23 4.82
CA ASP A 400 6.49 -13.37 4.42
C ASP A 400 6.19 -14.74 3.82
N SER A 401 5.62 -15.61 4.64
CA SER A 401 5.21 -16.96 4.24
C SER A 401 4.09 -17.01 3.20
N SER A 402 3.46 -15.88 2.85
CA SER A 402 2.41 -15.81 1.82
C SER A 402 2.94 -15.65 0.40
N VAL A 403 4.22 -15.32 0.21
CA VAL A 403 4.88 -15.13 -1.10
C VAL A 403 4.63 -16.28 -2.08
N PRO A 404 4.67 -17.57 -1.70
CA PRO A 404 4.37 -18.68 -2.61
C PRO A 404 2.98 -18.61 -3.24
N GLY A 405 2.01 -17.97 -2.55
CA GLY A 405 0.66 -17.76 -3.07
C GLY A 405 0.64 -16.87 -4.32
N ALA A 406 1.53 -15.89 -4.41
CA ALA A 406 1.66 -15.03 -5.59
C ALA A 406 2.05 -15.81 -6.84
N PHE A 407 2.97 -16.74 -6.70
CA PHE A 407 3.53 -17.52 -7.81
C PHE A 407 2.75 -18.79 -8.13
N ASN A 408 1.76 -19.14 -7.29
CA ASN A 408 0.98 -20.35 -7.48
C ASN A 408 -0.10 -20.18 -8.56
N HIS A 409 0.26 -20.46 -9.81
CA HIS A 409 -0.65 -20.39 -10.97
C HIS A 409 -1.84 -21.38 -10.88
N ARG A 410 -1.80 -22.38 -9.99
CA ARG A 410 -2.93 -23.30 -9.78
C ARG A 410 -3.94 -22.75 -8.77
N LEU A 411 -3.50 -21.89 -7.88
CA LEU A 411 -4.35 -21.26 -6.86
C LEU A 411 -5.04 -20.02 -7.42
N ASN A 412 -4.28 -19.18 -8.11
CA ASN A 412 -4.79 -17.92 -8.63
C ASN A 412 -5.65 -18.13 -9.88
N PRO A 413 -6.80 -17.44 -10.00
CA PRO A 413 -7.67 -17.53 -11.17
C PRO A 413 -6.93 -17.31 -12.49
N MET A 414 -7.38 -18.00 -13.55
CA MET A 414 -6.82 -17.90 -14.91
C MET A 414 -5.31 -18.22 -15.00
N GLY A 415 -4.77 -18.97 -14.04
CA GLY A 415 -3.36 -19.31 -14.02
C GLY A 415 -2.41 -18.14 -13.79
N THR A 416 -2.90 -17.04 -13.21
CA THR A 416 -2.14 -15.80 -13.06
C THR A 416 -1.09 -15.91 -11.93
N LYS A 417 0.12 -15.42 -12.19
CA LYS A 417 1.07 -15.09 -11.13
C LYS A 417 0.90 -13.63 -10.74
N LEU A 418 0.84 -13.33 -9.45
CA LEU A 418 0.87 -11.97 -8.92
C LEU A 418 2.32 -11.50 -8.75
N LYS A 419 2.52 -10.20 -8.74
CA LYS A 419 3.86 -9.60 -8.74
C LYS A 419 4.31 -9.24 -7.33
N ALA A 420 4.70 -10.24 -6.54
CA ALA A 420 5.37 -10.00 -5.26
C ALA A 420 6.73 -9.34 -5.49
N ILE A 421 7.11 -8.37 -4.65
CA ILE A 421 8.40 -7.70 -4.65
C ILE A 421 9.04 -7.80 -3.27
N PHE A 422 10.34 -8.07 -3.23
CA PHE A 422 11.12 -8.17 -2.01
C PHE A 422 11.24 -6.83 -1.31
N SER A 423 10.95 -6.81 -0.03
CA SER A 423 11.04 -5.69 0.90
C SER A 423 11.91 -6.10 2.08
N SER A 424 12.99 -5.37 2.32
CA SER A 424 13.88 -5.66 3.45
C SER A 424 13.35 -5.15 4.78
N ASP A 425 12.51 -4.13 4.73
CA ASP A 425 12.01 -3.38 5.89
C ASP A 425 13.10 -2.92 6.87
N ILE A 426 14.34 -2.76 6.38
CA ILE A 426 15.51 -2.38 7.17
C ILE A 426 15.19 -1.14 8.00
N GLY A 427 15.43 -1.25 9.30
CA GLY A 427 15.26 -0.18 10.27
C GLY A 427 13.98 -0.25 11.09
N HIS A 428 13.01 -1.05 10.73
CA HIS A 428 11.82 -1.29 11.54
C HIS A 428 12.07 -2.31 12.65
N TRP A 429 11.17 -2.34 13.61
CA TRP A 429 11.37 -3.06 14.87
C TRP A 429 11.28 -4.59 14.73
N ASP A 430 10.63 -5.04 13.70
CA ASP A 430 10.40 -6.45 13.36
C ASP A 430 11.56 -7.07 12.55
N VAL A 431 12.48 -6.26 12.02
CA VAL A 431 13.75 -6.73 11.45
C VAL A 431 14.82 -6.80 12.55
N GLU A 432 15.03 -7.98 13.12
CA GLU A 432 15.93 -8.17 14.27
C GLU A 432 17.41 -8.06 13.89
N ASP A 433 17.80 -8.57 12.72
CA ASP A 433 19.15 -8.47 12.14
C ASP A 433 19.06 -8.19 10.64
N ILE A 434 19.49 -7.00 10.22
CA ILE A 434 19.45 -6.59 8.82
C ILE A 434 20.38 -7.43 7.91
N GLY A 435 21.36 -8.10 8.50
CA GLY A 435 22.26 -9.01 7.78
C GLY A 435 21.60 -10.32 7.36
N GLU A 436 20.44 -10.65 7.90
CA GLU A 436 19.74 -11.92 7.66
C GLU A 436 18.60 -11.80 6.64
N VAL A 437 18.18 -10.59 6.23
CA VAL A 437 16.99 -10.38 5.38
C VAL A 437 17.02 -11.15 4.05
N LEU A 438 18.16 -11.28 3.38
CA LEU A 438 18.24 -12.08 2.15
C LEU A 438 18.27 -13.58 2.45
N GLU A 439 18.87 -13.97 3.58
CA GLU A 439 18.88 -15.36 4.06
C GLU A 439 17.44 -15.83 4.34
N GLU A 440 16.66 -15.05 5.10
CA GLU A 440 15.25 -15.33 5.41
C GLU A 440 14.42 -15.45 4.12
N ALA A 441 14.56 -14.50 3.20
CA ALA A 441 13.85 -14.57 1.92
C ALA A 441 14.23 -15.81 1.10
N TYR A 442 15.49 -16.27 1.17
CA TYR A 442 15.96 -17.43 0.42
C TYR A 442 15.48 -18.78 1.01
N GLU A 443 15.01 -18.79 2.26
CA GLU A 443 14.36 -19.96 2.84
C GLU A 443 13.17 -20.46 2.02
N LEU A 444 12.48 -19.56 1.31
CA LEU A 444 11.41 -19.92 0.37
C LEU A 444 11.91 -20.89 -0.73
N VAL A 445 13.15 -20.75 -1.16
CA VAL A 445 13.80 -21.63 -2.15
C VAL A 445 14.33 -22.90 -1.47
N GLU A 446 15.01 -22.76 -0.34
CA GLU A 446 15.57 -23.89 0.44
C GLU A 446 14.45 -24.89 0.82
N HIS A 447 13.27 -24.39 1.22
CA HIS A 447 12.10 -25.17 1.57
C HIS A 447 11.23 -25.58 0.36
N LYS A 448 11.62 -25.19 -0.88
CA LYS A 448 10.90 -25.50 -2.13
C LYS A 448 9.46 -24.95 -2.17
N HIS A 449 9.22 -23.84 -1.52
CA HIS A 449 7.96 -23.12 -1.61
C HIS A 449 7.82 -22.35 -2.93
N ILE A 450 8.94 -21.87 -3.45
CA ILE A 450 9.08 -21.28 -4.78
C ILE A 450 10.36 -21.83 -5.45
N ASP A 451 10.46 -21.67 -6.76
CA ASP A 451 11.68 -22.03 -7.49
C ASP A 451 12.61 -20.79 -7.66
N GLU A 452 13.83 -21.04 -8.21
CA GLU A 452 14.81 -19.98 -8.46
C GLU A 452 14.30 -18.90 -9.45
N SER A 453 13.41 -19.26 -10.36
CA SER A 453 12.80 -18.32 -11.32
C SER A 453 11.82 -17.38 -10.62
N ASP A 454 11.00 -17.93 -9.72
CA ASP A 454 10.08 -17.15 -8.90
C ASP A 454 10.84 -16.27 -7.89
N PHE A 455 11.93 -16.78 -7.31
CA PHE A 455 12.80 -16.00 -6.44
C PHE A 455 13.47 -14.83 -7.19
N ARG A 456 13.92 -15.08 -8.44
CA ARG A 456 14.41 -14.01 -9.29
C ARG A 456 13.33 -12.98 -9.63
N ALA A 457 12.10 -13.41 -9.84
CA ALA A 457 10.98 -12.49 -10.04
C ALA A 457 10.73 -11.65 -8.79
N PHE A 458 10.74 -12.26 -7.62
CA PHE A 458 10.55 -11.64 -6.33
C PHE A 458 11.63 -10.60 -6.00
N THR A 459 12.90 -10.95 -6.12
CA THR A 459 14.02 -10.12 -5.66
C THR A 459 14.61 -9.20 -6.73
N PHE A 460 14.19 -9.34 -8.00
CA PHE A 460 14.78 -8.56 -9.08
C PHE A 460 13.77 -8.09 -10.14
N THR A 461 13.14 -9.03 -10.90
CA THR A 461 12.49 -8.63 -12.14
C THR A 461 11.21 -7.85 -11.92
N ASN A 462 10.42 -8.17 -10.88
CA ASN A 462 9.18 -7.46 -10.60
C ASN A 462 9.43 -6.01 -10.16
N ILE A 463 10.44 -5.77 -9.30
CA ILE A 463 10.76 -4.41 -8.88
C ILE A 463 11.39 -3.60 -10.03
N ALA A 464 12.22 -4.24 -10.86
CA ALA A 464 12.77 -3.63 -12.06
C ALA A 464 11.65 -3.23 -13.04
N GLU A 465 10.60 -4.04 -13.18
CA GLU A 465 9.43 -3.75 -14.01
C GLU A 465 8.56 -2.62 -13.41
N LEU A 466 8.31 -2.62 -12.09
CA LEU A 466 7.51 -1.60 -11.42
C LEU A 466 7.97 -0.18 -11.78
N HIS A 467 9.26 0.07 -11.70
CA HIS A 467 9.82 1.40 -11.95
C HIS A 467 10.34 1.58 -13.39
N GLY A 468 10.90 0.53 -13.98
CA GLY A 468 11.55 0.59 -15.30
C GLY A 468 10.58 0.56 -16.47
N SER A 469 9.36 0.06 -16.31
CA SER A 469 8.38 -0.02 -17.40
C SER A 469 7.93 1.38 -17.87
N LEU A 470 7.69 2.30 -16.95
CA LEU A 470 7.30 3.68 -17.26
C LEU A 470 8.53 4.59 -17.45
N ASN A 471 9.59 4.37 -16.67
CA ASN A 471 10.84 5.13 -16.71
C ASN A 471 12.03 4.22 -17.07
N ARG A 472 12.31 4.07 -18.34
CA ARG A 472 13.41 3.21 -18.81
C ARG A 472 14.80 3.62 -18.28
N ASP A 473 14.96 4.90 -17.92
CA ASP A 473 16.21 5.43 -17.36
C ASP A 473 16.25 5.37 -15.82
N PHE A 474 15.27 4.73 -15.17
CA PHE A 474 15.19 4.69 -13.71
C PHE A 474 16.49 4.17 -13.07
N PHE A 475 17.01 3.07 -13.59
CA PHE A 475 18.23 2.42 -13.06
C PHE A 475 19.53 2.87 -13.72
N LYS A 476 19.48 3.89 -14.59
CA LYS A 476 20.69 4.42 -15.25
C LYS A 476 21.65 5.02 -14.23
N GLY A 477 22.93 4.64 -14.30
CA GLY A 477 24.00 5.03 -13.38
C GLY A 477 23.98 4.26 -12.04
N THR A 478 23.10 3.28 -11.87
CA THR A 478 23.05 2.44 -10.66
C THR A 478 23.89 1.18 -10.78
N ALA A 479 24.09 0.47 -9.67
CA ALA A 479 24.82 -0.81 -9.64
C ALA A 479 24.13 -1.92 -10.46
N VAL A 480 22.83 -1.78 -10.73
CA VAL A 480 22.01 -2.79 -11.42
C VAL A 480 21.64 -2.43 -12.87
N GLU A 481 22.19 -1.32 -13.40
CA GLU A 481 21.86 -0.81 -14.74
C GLU A 481 22.01 -1.87 -15.85
N ASP A 482 23.15 -2.57 -15.90
CA ASP A 482 23.41 -3.55 -16.94
C ASP A 482 22.43 -4.72 -16.91
N ALA A 483 22.11 -5.22 -15.71
CA ALA A 483 21.19 -6.33 -15.52
C ALA A 483 19.75 -5.93 -15.90
N VAL A 484 19.31 -4.72 -15.54
CA VAL A 484 17.98 -4.21 -15.91
C VAL A 484 17.91 -3.92 -17.40
N THR A 485 18.95 -3.35 -17.99
CA THR A 485 19.04 -3.11 -19.45
C THR A 485 18.91 -4.42 -20.23
N ALA A 486 19.51 -5.50 -19.71
CA ALA A 486 19.39 -6.83 -20.33
C ALA A 486 17.92 -7.36 -20.32
N LEU A 487 17.13 -7.07 -19.27
CA LEU A 487 15.70 -7.42 -19.22
C LEU A 487 14.87 -6.67 -20.27
N GLN A 488 15.24 -5.45 -20.59
CA GLN A 488 14.48 -4.57 -21.50
C GLN A 488 14.74 -4.84 -22.99
N ARG A 489 15.66 -5.77 -23.33
CA ARG A 489 15.95 -6.14 -24.73
C ARG A 489 14.85 -7.05 -25.30
N PRO A 490 14.41 -6.85 -26.56
CA PRO A 490 13.31 -7.61 -27.18
C PRO A 490 13.52 -9.13 -27.18
N ASP A 491 14.76 -9.60 -27.27
CA ASP A 491 15.09 -11.03 -27.31
C ASP A 491 14.85 -11.76 -25.96
N PHE A 492 14.79 -11.03 -24.87
CA PHE A 492 14.47 -11.59 -23.55
C PHE A 492 12.96 -11.70 -23.32
N ALA A 493 12.18 -10.71 -23.81
CA ALA A 493 10.72 -10.68 -23.69
C ALA A 493 10.07 -11.87 -24.45
N SER A 494 10.64 -12.25 -25.61
CA SER A 494 10.12 -13.38 -26.41
C SER A 494 10.42 -14.76 -25.80
N LYS A 495 11.49 -14.90 -25.00
CA LYS A 495 11.86 -16.15 -24.34
C LYS A 495 11.11 -16.38 -23.03
N ALA A 496 10.74 -15.33 -22.31
CA ALA A 496 9.91 -15.42 -21.11
C ALA A 496 8.47 -15.82 -21.46
N GLN A 497 7.88 -15.26 -22.54
CA GLN A 497 6.56 -15.65 -23.04
C GLN A 497 6.48 -17.06 -23.65
N ALA A 498 7.61 -17.65 -24.05
CA ALA A 498 7.66 -19.00 -24.60
C ALA A 498 7.93 -20.07 -23.52
N ALA A 499 8.21 -19.67 -22.29
CA ALA A 499 8.44 -20.56 -21.13
C ALA A 499 7.25 -20.60 -20.16
N GLU A 500 6.22 -19.81 -20.38
CA GLU A 500 4.88 -19.87 -19.77
C GLU A 500 3.91 -20.72 -20.63
#